data_62fd3fd2ae816655b855f899c9539bcb
#
_entry.id   62fd3fd2ae816655b855f899c9539bcb
#
_cell.length_a   1.000
_cell.length_b   1.000
_cell.length_c   1.000
_cell.angle_alpha   90.00
_cell.angle_beta   90.00
_cell.angle_gamma   90.00
#
_symmetry.space_group_name_H-M   'P 1'
#
loop_
_entity.id
_entity.type
_entity.pdbx_description
1 polymer ?
#
loop_
_entity_poly.entity_id
_entity_poly.type
_entity_poly.pdbx_seq_one_letter_code
_entity_poly.pdbx_strand_id
1 'polypeptide(L)'
;VAASPAPCLPAADLAGRELPVWFRADLPGEGTYQVSLRLCGRGGPVRVFAGRRRLMWQGTLTEGQVRELRFPLDVTPLVPDGETQPALNAAADLAVTGADLQAVCLQPAAMPRVFLMGDSTVTDQCAGLPYAPGSSYAGWGQMLGRFLPGDWCVSNHAHSGLTTESFTEGGHWAIVEPRLRAGDFCLLQFGHNDQKLPHLAARGGYTERLRGYLRAIRTRGAQPVLVTPLARNTWTADGRYNDLLAEYAAAVFDLGRQEQVPVIDLHGYAMEGICAEGRERSKRWFYPGDYTHTNDFGACRFAAFVAGRLCALAGRPAPAVPVREPSGPMLPLTPPADAAPTGETPFAVY
;
A
#
# COMPACT_ATOMS: atom_id res chain seq x y z
N VAL A 1 -7.98 19.45 -25.83
CA VAL A 1 -6.86 18.78 -26.51
C VAL A 1 -7.01 17.29 -26.14
N ALA A 2 -7.36 16.43 -27.12
CA ALA A 2 -7.44 14.99 -26.92
C ALA A 2 -6.01 14.50 -26.58
N ALA A 3 -5.85 13.90 -25.39
CA ALA A 3 -4.60 13.27 -25.02
C ALA A 3 -4.31 12.14 -26.01
N SER A 4 -3.11 12.14 -26.58
CA SER A 4 -2.64 10.99 -27.37
C SER A 4 -2.76 9.71 -26.54
N PRO A 5 -3.21 8.59 -27.13
CA PRO A 5 -3.22 7.32 -26.41
C PRO A 5 -1.79 6.98 -25.99
N ALA A 6 -1.63 6.59 -24.72
CA ALA A 6 -0.35 6.14 -24.20
C ALA A 6 0.13 4.91 -24.99
N PRO A 7 1.43 4.73 -25.18
CA PRO A 7 1.95 3.69 -26.07
C PRO A 7 1.54 2.28 -25.60
N CYS A 8 0.96 1.50 -26.50
CA CYS A 8 0.86 0.06 -26.35
C CYS A 8 2.09 -0.56 -27.01
N LEU A 9 2.95 -1.21 -26.22
CA LEU A 9 4.13 -1.89 -26.76
C LEU A 9 3.72 -3.26 -27.32
N PRO A 10 4.20 -3.63 -28.50
CA PRO A 10 3.90 -4.93 -29.12
C PRO A 10 4.58 -6.08 -28.35
N ALA A 11 3.95 -7.25 -28.40
CA ALA A 11 4.42 -8.47 -27.72
C ALA A 11 5.86 -8.90 -28.08
N ALA A 12 6.32 -8.57 -29.28
CA ALA A 12 7.65 -8.95 -29.77
C ALA A 12 8.80 -8.35 -28.93
N ASP A 13 8.61 -7.18 -28.34
CA ASP A 13 9.66 -6.50 -27.57
C ASP A 13 9.78 -6.99 -26.13
N LEU A 14 8.81 -7.80 -25.67
CA LEU A 14 8.72 -8.27 -24.29
C LEU A 14 8.88 -9.78 -24.15
N ALA A 15 8.86 -10.53 -25.26
CA ALA A 15 8.98 -11.97 -25.25
C ALA A 15 10.42 -12.43 -24.97
N GLY A 16 10.57 -13.51 -24.19
CA GLY A 16 11.86 -14.17 -23.96
C GLY A 16 12.77 -13.51 -22.91
N ARG A 17 12.32 -12.48 -22.19
CA ARG A 17 13.08 -11.85 -21.11
C ARG A 17 13.20 -12.80 -19.91
N GLU A 18 14.36 -12.75 -19.25
CA GLU A 18 14.54 -13.45 -17.98
C GLU A 18 13.66 -12.88 -16.86
N LEU A 19 13.34 -13.73 -15.87
CA LEU A 19 12.53 -13.31 -14.72
C LEU A 19 13.38 -12.69 -13.61
N PRO A 20 12.87 -11.63 -12.93
CA PRO A 20 11.60 -10.94 -13.17
C PRO A 20 11.63 -10.13 -14.45
N VAL A 21 10.48 -10.03 -15.13
CA VAL A 21 10.33 -9.10 -16.25
C VAL A 21 10.07 -7.71 -15.68
N TRP A 22 10.99 -6.81 -15.95
CA TRP A 22 10.90 -5.41 -15.57
C TRP A 22 10.45 -4.58 -16.77
N PHE A 23 9.51 -3.70 -16.53
CA PHE A 23 8.98 -2.79 -17.54
C PHE A 23 8.87 -1.39 -16.96
N ARG A 24 9.42 -0.41 -17.66
CA ARG A 24 9.26 1.00 -17.36
C ARG A 24 8.81 1.73 -18.61
N ALA A 25 7.83 2.61 -18.47
CA ALA A 25 7.40 3.52 -19.52
C ALA A 25 7.14 4.90 -18.93
N ASP A 26 7.67 5.92 -19.59
CA ASP A 26 7.38 7.31 -19.24
C ASP A 26 5.91 7.62 -19.49
N LEU A 27 5.33 8.40 -18.60
CA LEU A 27 3.95 8.86 -18.63
C LEU A 27 3.88 10.36 -18.90
N PRO A 28 2.78 10.87 -19.44
CA PRO A 28 2.63 12.31 -19.73
C PRO A 28 2.76 13.21 -18.51
N GLY A 29 2.60 12.69 -17.31
CA GLY A 29 2.72 13.43 -16.05
C GLY A 29 1.89 12.86 -14.92
N GLU A 30 1.63 13.68 -13.92
CA GLU A 30 0.79 13.34 -12.78
C GLU A 30 -0.64 12.97 -13.19
N GLY A 31 -1.20 11.95 -12.55
CA GLY A 31 -2.57 11.50 -12.76
C GLY A 31 -2.82 10.06 -12.37
N THR A 32 -4.03 9.60 -12.65
CA THR A 32 -4.39 8.19 -12.54
C THR A 32 -4.42 7.55 -13.91
N TYR A 33 -3.93 6.33 -14.00
CA TYR A 33 -3.83 5.57 -15.25
C TYR A 33 -4.46 4.19 -15.08
N GLN A 34 -5.13 3.72 -16.13
CA GLN A 34 -5.54 2.33 -16.25
C GLN A 34 -4.41 1.55 -16.90
N VAL A 35 -3.88 0.58 -16.18
CA VAL A 35 -2.90 -0.40 -16.69
C VAL A 35 -3.65 -1.62 -17.16
N SER A 36 -3.37 -2.08 -18.38
CA SER A 36 -3.83 -3.36 -18.91
C SER A 36 -2.62 -4.19 -19.31
N LEU A 37 -2.54 -5.42 -18.80
CA LEU A 37 -1.44 -6.35 -19.06
C LEU A 37 -1.97 -7.61 -19.71
N ARG A 38 -1.17 -8.19 -20.62
CA ARG A 38 -1.35 -9.55 -21.10
C ARG A 38 -0.13 -10.37 -20.70
N LEU A 39 -0.37 -11.43 -19.94
CA LEU A 39 0.64 -12.32 -19.40
C LEU A 39 0.53 -13.70 -20.04
N CYS A 40 1.65 -14.40 -20.19
CA CYS A 40 1.72 -15.82 -20.55
C CYS A 40 2.46 -16.58 -19.45
N GLY A 41 1.80 -17.54 -18.81
CA GLY A 41 2.35 -18.32 -17.72
C GLY A 41 3.52 -19.21 -18.14
N ARG A 42 4.51 -19.34 -17.25
CA ARG A 42 5.65 -20.29 -17.39
C ARG A 42 5.51 -21.53 -16.50
N GLY A 43 4.27 -21.82 -16.04
CA GLY A 43 4.02 -22.95 -15.13
C GLY A 43 4.40 -22.63 -13.68
N GLY A 44 3.47 -22.12 -12.86
CA GLY A 44 3.75 -21.83 -11.46
C GLY A 44 3.14 -20.53 -10.92
N PRO A 45 3.60 -20.08 -9.74
CA PRO A 45 3.11 -18.87 -9.12
C PRO A 45 3.57 -17.62 -9.87
N VAL A 46 2.63 -16.70 -10.07
CA VAL A 46 2.85 -15.42 -10.76
C VAL A 46 2.49 -14.27 -9.84
N ARG A 47 3.32 -13.22 -9.84
CA ARG A 47 3.04 -11.96 -9.14
C ARG A 47 3.25 -10.78 -10.09
N VAL A 48 2.41 -9.77 -9.92
CA VAL A 48 2.49 -8.51 -10.65
C VAL A 48 2.56 -7.36 -9.65
N PHE A 49 3.60 -6.58 -9.76
CA PHE A 49 3.82 -5.40 -8.94
C PHE A 49 3.81 -4.15 -9.80
N ALA A 50 3.42 -3.03 -9.20
CA ALA A 50 3.47 -1.71 -9.82
C ALA A 50 4.03 -0.65 -8.85
N GLY A 51 4.69 0.37 -9.39
CA GLY A 51 5.28 1.46 -8.61
C GLY A 51 6.22 0.96 -7.53
N ARG A 52 6.09 1.50 -6.33
CA ARG A 52 6.89 1.13 -5.15
C ARG A 52 6.50 -0.25 -4.60
N ARG A 53 6.68 -1.30 -5.40
CA ARG A 53 6.41 -2.71 -5.04
C ARG A 53 4.97 -2.98 -4.55
N ARG A 54 3.99 -2.27 -5.05
CA ARG A 54 2.58 -2.52 -4.77
C ARG A 54 2.16 -3.83 -5.46
N LEU A 55 1.74 -4.83 -4.69
CA LEU A 55 1.27 -6.09 -5.24
C LEU A 55 -0.13 -5.92 -5.83
N MET A 56 -0.23 -5.86 -7.16
CA MET A 56 -1.49 -5.67 -7.87
C MET A 56 -2.22 -6.98 -8.12
N TRP A 57 -1.50 -8.05 -8.38
CA TRP A 57 -2.09 -9.37 -8.60
C TRP A 57 -1.12 -10.50 -8.22
N GLN A 58 -1.67 -11.62 -7.74
CA GLN A 58 -0.95 -12.89 -7.62
C GLN A 58 -1.91 -14.06 -7.90
N GLY A 59 -1.36 -15.12 -8.48
CA GLY A 59 -2.09 -16.34 -8.80
C GLY A 59 -1.15 -17.42 -9.28
N THR A 60 -1.70 -18.50 -9.84
CA THR A 60 -0.95 -19.55 -10.49
C THR A 60 -1.42 -19.61 -11.94
N LEU A 61 -0.48 -19.67 -12.90
CA LEU A 61 -0.75 -19.88 -14.31
C LEU A 61 -0.02 -21.15 -14.76
N THR A 62 -0.70 -21.97 -15.56
CA THR A 62 -0.04 -23.10 -16.24
C THR A 62 0.83 -22.57 -17.37
N GLU A 63 1.76 -23.39 -17.86
CA GLU A 63 2.58 -23.04 -19.02
C GLU A 63 1.71 -22.71 -20.23
N GLY A 64 2.01 -21.61 -20.92
CA GLY A 64 1.26 -21.11 -22.06
C GLY A 64 -0.11 -20.48 -21.72
N GLN A 65 -0.57 -20.54 -20.50
CA GLN A 65 -1.84 -19.93 -20.10
C GLN A 65 -1.78 -18.41 -20.19
N VAL A 66 -2.66 -17.84 -21.01
CA VAL A 66 -2.78 -16.38 -21.15
C VAL A 66 -3.71 -15.81 -20.08
N ARG A 67 -3.29 -14.70 -19.45
CA ARG A 67 -4.09 -13.93 -18.49
C ARG A 67 -4.05 -12.45 -18.83
N GLU A 68 -5.23 -11.86 -18.93
CA GLU A 68 -5.38 -10.41 -18.99
C GLU A 68 -5.68 -9.85 -17.60
N LEU A 69 -5.01 -8.77 -17.25
CA LEU A 69 -5.16 -8.05 -15.99
C LEU A 69 -5.41 -6.58 -16.26
N ARG A 70 -6.23 -5.97 -15.40
CA ARG A 70 -6.45 -4.53 -15.39
C ARG A 70 -6.41 -4.04 -13.96
N PHE A 71 -5.69 -2.94 -13.72
CA PHE A 71 -5.63 -2.28 -12.43
C PHE A 71 -5.27 -0.80 -12.58
N PRO A 72 -5.69 0.04 -11.62
CA PRO A 72 -5.32 1.44 -11.61
C PRO A 72 -3.89 1.66 -11.11
N LEU A 73 -3.24 2.69 -11.64
CA LEU A 73 -1.94 3.19 -11.19
C LEU A 73 -2.06 4.68 -10.86
N ASP A 74 -1.65 5.07 -9.66
CA ASP A 74 -1.51 6.46 -9.26
C ASP A 74 -0.09 6.95 -9.51
N VAL A 75 0.02 8.09 -10.16
CA VAL A 75 1.27 8.81 -10.40
C VAL A 75 1.12 10.19 -9.78
N THR A 76 1.59 10.33 -8.56
CA THR A 76 1.48 11.55 -7.75
C THR A 76 2.85 11.84 -7.14
N PRO A 77 3.26 13.11 -7.00
CA PRO A 77 4.47 13.45 -6.26
C PRO A 77 4.46 12.84 -4.85
N LEU A 78 5.62 12.50 -4.36
CA LEU A 78 5.83 12.07 -2.98
C LEU A 78 7.13 12.69 -2.46
N VAL A 79 7.30 12.71 -1.15
CA VAL A 79 8.58 13.03 -0.54
C VAL A 79 9.37 11.73 -0.46
N PRO A 80 10.51 11.59 -1.18
CA PRO A 80 11.33 10.38 -1.14
C PRO A 80 11.95 10.17 0.26
N ASP A 81 12.36 8.93 0.54
CA ASP A 81 13.02 8.61 1.81
C ASP A 81 14.35 9.35 1.95
N GLY A 82 14.55 10.01 3.10
CA GLY A 82 15.73 10.85 3.36
C GLY A 82 15.71 12.24 2.70
N GLU A 83 14.70 12.56 1.90
CA GLU A 83 14.55 13.86 1.25
C GLU A 83 13.55 14.76 1.97
N THR A 84 13.59 16.07 1.64
CA THR A 84 12.66 17.07 2.18
C THR A 84 11.80 17.73 1.11
N GLN A 85 12.07 17.43 -0.15
CA GLN A 85 11.37 18.01 -1.28
C GLN A 85 10.55 16.95 -2.02
N PRO A 86 9.35 17.29 -2.49
CA PRO A 86 8.56 16.41 -3.33
C PRO A 86 9.26 16.08 -4.65
N ALA A 87 9.17 14.83 -5.07
CA ALA A 87 9.60 14.38 -6.39
C ALA A 87 8.46 13.66 -7.11
N LEU A 88 8.38 13.83 -8.42
CA LEU A 88 7.45 13.13 -9.28
C LEU A 88 8.20 12.11 -10.14
N ASN A 89 7.90 10.84 -9.95
CA ASN A 89 8.27 9.79 -10.90
C ASN A 89 7.13 9.62 -11.92
N ALA A 90 7.21 10.35 -13.04
CA ALA A 90 6.22 10.28 -14.10
C ALA A 90 6.45 9.04 -14.99
N ALA A 91 6.44 7.86 -14.39
CA ALA A 91 6.63 6.58 -15.09
C ALA A 91 5.72 5.48 -14.52
N ALA A 92 5.38 4.53 -15.38
CA ALA A 92 4.81 3.25 -14.98
C ALA A 92 5.95 2.23 -14.81
N ASP A 93 6.26 1.92 -13.56
CA ASP A 93 7.20 0.86 -13.19
C ASP A 93 6.41 -0.42 -12.88
N LEU A 94 6.69 -1.48 -13.60
CA LEU A 94 6.03 -2.77 -13.42
C LEU A 94 7.07 -3.88 -13.26
N ALA A 95 6.75 -4.86 -12.42
CA ALA A 95 7.56 -6.08 -12.30
C ALA A 95 6.64 -7.31 -12.33
N VAL A 96 7.00 -8.29 -13.15
CA VAL A 96 6.26 -9.54 -13.32
C VAL A 96 7.18 -10.72 -13.02
N THR A 97 6.71 -11.62 -12.15
CA THR A 97 7.42 -12.88 -11.84
C THR A 97 6.57 -14.07 -12.27
N GLY A 98 7.20 -15.14 -12.76
CA GLY A 98 6.52 -16.41 -13.11
C GLY A 98 5.73 -16.40 -14.43
N ALA A 99 5.75 -15.31 -15.18
CA ALA A 99 5.10 -15.20 -16.47
C ALA A 99 5.87 -14.28 -17.44
N ASP A 100 5.64 -14.46 -18.73
CA ASP A 100 6.06 -13.51 -19.75
C ASP A 100 5.07 -12.35 -19.82
N LEU A 101 5.58 -11.14 -19.96
CA LEU A 101 4.79 -9.95 -20.22
C LEU A 101 4.67 -9.77 -21.74
N GLN A 102 3.50 -10.09 -22.30
CA GLN A 102 3.25 -10.05 -23.75
C GLN A 102 2.81 -8.69 -24.25
N ALA A 103 2.05 -7.94 -23.44
CA ALA A 103 1.59 -6.60 -23.81
C ALA A 103 1.35 -5.75 -22.56
N VAL A 104 1.60 -4.45 -22.69
CA VAL A 104 1.28 -3.41 -21.71
C VAL A 104 0.55 -2.29 -22.43
N CYS A 105 -0.58 -1.87 -21.89
CA CYS A 105 -1.29 -0.68 -22.33
C CYS A 105 -1.55 0.22 -21.14
N LEU A 106 -1.19 1.50 -21.29
CA LEU A 106 -1.32 2.53 -20.27
C LEU A 106 -2.23 3.63 -20.79
N GLN A 107 -3.31 3.94 -20.08
CA GLN A 107 -4.26 4.98 -20.51
C GLN A 107 -4.59 5.90 -19.33
N PRO A 108 -4.54 7.22 -19.50
CA PRO A 108 -5.08 8.14 -18.51
C PRO A 108 -6.53 7.78 -18.18
N ALA A 109 -6.88 7.75 -16.90
CA ALA A 109 -8.22 7.39 -16.46
C ALA A 109 -8.63 8.26 -15.26
N ALA A 110 -9.77 8.90 -15.36
CA ALA A 110 -10.35 9.63 -14.23
C ALA A 110 -11.12 8.66 -13.35
N MET A 111 -10.67 8.49 -12.10
CA MET A 111 -11.32 7.61 -11.13
C MET A 111 -11.17 8.18 -9.71
N PRO A 112 -12.07 7.81 -8.78
CA PRO A 112 -11.90 8.15 -7.36
C PRO A 112 -10.58 7.59 -6.82
N ARG A 113 -9.95 8.37 -5.94
CA ARG A 113 -8.73 7.94 -5.25
C ARG A 113 -8.98 7.59 -3.80
N VAL A 114 -8.21 6.65 -3.30
CA VAL A 114 -8.10 6.32 -1.89
C VAL A 114 -6.72 6.79 -1.43
N PHE A 115 -6.69 8.00 -0.86
CA PHE A 115 -5.48 8.56 -0.27
C PHE A 115 -5.19 7.89 1.06
N LEU A 116 -3.95 7.52 1.27
CA LEU A 116 -3.48 6.95 2.53
C LEU A 116 -2.50 7.91 3.19
N MET A 117 -2.79 8.24 4.43
CA MET A 117 -1.94 9.04 5.31
C MET A 117 -1.57 8.18 6.52
N GLY A 118 -0.29 8.08 6.83
CA GLY A 118 0.14 7.21 7.91
C GLY A 118 1.65 7.10 8.06
N ASP A 119 2.04 6.13 8.85
CA ASP A 119 3.43 5.82 9.19
C ASP A 119 3.96 4.57 8.45
N SER A 120 5.04 3.97 8.96
CA SER A 120 5.70 2.79 8.39
C SER A 120 4.81 1.55 8.28
N THR A 121 3.71 1.48 9.04
CA THR A 121 2.77 0.34 8.96
C THR A 121 1.79 0.45 7.80
N VAL A 122 1.74 1.62 7.14
CA VAL A 122 0.88 1.93 5.99
C VAL A 122 1.68 2.08 4.70
N THR A 123 2.92 2.58 4.78
CA THR A 123 3.73 3.03 3.64
C THR A 123 4.12 1.90 2.68
N ASP A 124 4.49 2.31 1.47
CA ASP A 124 5.15 1.44 0.52
C ASP A 124 6.61 1.25 0.94
N GLN A 125 6.99 0.04 1.31
CA GLN A 125 8.33 -0.34 1.75
C GLN A 125 9.15 -0.92 0.60
N CYS A 126 10.45 -0.72 0.62
CA CYS A 126 11.35 -1.41 -0.29
C CYS A 126 11.54 -2.89 0.11
N ALA A 127 12.12 -3.67 -0.78
CA ALA A 127 12.53 -5.04 -0.49
C ALA A 127 13.94 -5.27 -0.98
N GLY A 128 14.70 -6.07 -0.21
CA GLY A 128 15.98 -6.59 -0.68
C GLY A 128 15.81 -7.63 -1.80
N LEU A 129 16.86 -7.85 -2.54
CA LEU A 129 16.94 -8.93 -3.53
C LEU A 129 17.86 -10.03 -3.01
N PRO A 130 17.53 -11.31 -3.22
CA PRO A 130 16.29 -11.83 -3.82
C PRO A 130 15.05 -11.52 -2.96
N TYR A 131 13.94 -11.20 -3.62
CA TYR A 131 12.71 -10.87 -2.95
C TYR A 131 12.11 -12.05 -2.18
N ALA A 132 11.86 -11.84 -0.88
CA ALA A 132 11.33 -12.85 0.03
C ALA A 132 10.14 -12.26 0.81
N PRO A 133 8.87 -12.56 0.45
CA PRO A 133 7.69 -11.95 1.08
C PRO A 133 7.64 -12.06 2.60
N GLY A 134 8.11 -13.17 3.16
CA GLY A 134 8.18 -13.36 4.61
C GLY A 134 9.30 -12.57 5.30
N SER A 135 10.26 -12.04 4.53
CA SER A 135 11.45 -11.32 5.00
C SER A 135 11.60 -9.96 4.33
N SER A 136 10.51 -9.39 3.84
CA SER A 136 10.44 -8.04 3.28
C SER A 136 9.47 -7.20 4.08
N TYR A 137 9.81 -5.97 4.38
CA TYR A 137 8.88 -5.03 4.99
C TYR A 137 7.75 -4.68 4.02
N ALA A 138 6.54 -4.52 4.54
CA ALA A 138 5.41 -3.98 3.79
C ALA A 138 4.41 -3.30 4.73
N GLY A 139 3.97 -2.10 4.41
CA GLY A 139 2.79 -1.52 5.03
C GLY A 139 1.50 -2.07 4.41
N TRP A 140 0.40 -2.10 5.16
CA TRP A 140 -0.88 -2.60 4.60
C TRP A 140 -1.37 -1.74 3.42
N GLY A 141 -1.06 -0.45 3.39
CA GLY A 141 -1.41 0.44 2.28
C GLY A 141 -0.79 0.01 0.96
N GLN A 142 0.42 -0.55 0.99
CA GLN A 142 1.12 -1.08 -0.17
C GLN A 142 0.36 -2.23 -0.85
N MET A 143 -0.39 -3.00 -0.07
CA MET A 143 -1.14 -4.16 -0.56
C MET A 143 -2.62 -3.86 -0.82
N LEU A 144 -3.10 -2.65 -0.48
CA LEU A 144 -4.52 -2.32 -0.49
C LEU A 144 -5.14 -2.39 -1.89
N GLY A 145 -4.45 -1.89 -2.91
CA GLY A 145 -4.99 -1.74 -4.26
C GLY A 145 -5.52 -3.04 -4.88
N ARG A 146 -4.93 -4.20 -4.52
CA ARG A 146 -5.39 -5.49 -5.04
C ARG A 146 -6.73 -5.95 -4.47
N PHE A 147 -7.16 -5.40 -3.35
CA PHE A 147 -8.39 -5.77 -2.63
C PHE A 147 -9.52 -4.75 -2.84
N LEU A 148 -9.27 -3.68 -3.58
CA LEU A 148 -10.26 -2.67 -3.92
C LEU A 148 -10.89 -2.92 -5.30
N PRO A 149 -12.08 -2.38 -5.56
CA PRO A 149 -12.66 -2.34 -6.90
C PRO A 149 -11.69 -1.71 -7.91
N GLY A 150 -11.62 -2.26 -9.12
CA GLY A 150 -10.65 -1.84 -10.15
C GLY A 150 -10.87 -0.44 -10.73
N ASP A 151 -11.88 0.28 -10.26
CA ASP A 151 -12.17 1.69 -10.55
C ASP A 151 -11.81 2.64 -9.39
N TRP A 152 -11.11 2.14 -8.36
CA TRP A 152 -10.55 2.92 -7.26
C TRP A 152 -9.03 2.87 -7.26
N CYS A 153 -8.37 4.03 -7.27
CA CYS A 153 -6.93 4.13 -7.33
C CYS A 153 -6.34 4.48 -5.96
N VAL A 154 -5.39 3.68 -5.47
CA VAL A 154 -4.69 3.97 -4.20
C VAL A 154 -3.58 4.97 -4.43
N SER A 155 -3.61 6.08 -3.69
CA SER A 155 -2.56 7.10 -3.61
C SER A 155 -1.94 7.08 -2.22
N ASN A 156 -0.82 6.36 -2.05
CA ASN A 156 -0.21 6.14 -0.75
C ASN A 156 0.86 7.19 -0.44
N HIS A 157 0.58 8.09 0.49
CA HIS A 157 1.47 9.15 0.97
C HIS A 157 2.00 8.89 2.39
N ALA A 158 1.72 7.72 2.96
CA ALA A 158 2.31 7.31 4.21
C ALA A 158 3.83 7.16 4.07
N HIS A 159 4.55 7.48 5.14
CA HIS A 159 6.00 7.38 5.15
C HIS A 159 6.50 6.90 6.53
N SER A 160 7.64 6.19 6.53
CA SER A 160 8.22 5.66 7.75
C SER A 160 8.59 6.77 8.74
N GLY A 161 8.30 6.55 10.03
CA GLY A 161 8.64 7.49 11.09
C GLY A 161 7.68 8.65 11.28
N LEU A 162 6.70 8.87 10.39
CA LEU A 162 5.79 10.00 10.50
C LEU A 162 4.84 9.90 11.69
N THR A 163 4.57 11.07 12.26
CA THR A 163 3.52 11.35 13.23
C THR A 163 2.41 12.16 12.57
N THR A 164 1.30 12.37 13.25
CA THR A 164 0.26 13.31 12.83
C THR A 164 0.78 14.73 12.60
N GLU A 165 1.84 15.14 13.28
CA GLU A 165 2.48 16.45 13.15
C GLU A 165 3.45 16.47 11.96
N SER A 166 4.41 15.56 11.96
CA SER A 166 5.48 15.54 10.94
C SER A 166 4.97 15.22 9.53
N PHE A 167 3.77 14.63 9.39
CA PHE A 167 3.12 14.48 8.08
C PHE A 167 2.85 15.84 7.41
N THR A 168 2.52 16.87 8.19
CA THR A 168 2.38 18.23 7.67
C THR A 168 3.73 18.91 7.51
N GLU A 169 4.58 18.86 8.53
CA GLU A 169 5.87 19.55 8.56
C GLU A 169 6.85 19.01 7.50
N GLY A 170 6.80 17.71 7.23
CA GLY A 170 7.58 17.05 6.18
C GLY A 170 7.00 17.22 4.76
N GLY A 171 5.98 18.09 4.57
CA GLY A 171 5.44 18.42 3.25
C GLY A 171 4.48 17.40 2.65
N HIS A 172 4.22 16.25 3.28
CA HIS A 172 3.33 15.21 2.75
C HIS A 172 1.88 15.72 2.62
N TRP A 173 1.38 16.46 3.61
CA TRP A 173 0.04 17.06 3.55
C TRP A 173 -0.10 18.06 2.41
N ALA A 174 0.92 18.86 2.14
CA ALA A 174 0.93 19.83 1.03
C ALA A 174 0.83 19.16 -0.36
N ILE A 175 1.20 17.88 -0.46
CA ILE A 175 0.98 17.09 -1.67
C ILE A 175 -0.47 16.58 -1.72
N VAL A 176 -1.00 16.07 -0.63
CA VAL A 176 -2.32 15.42 -0.58
C VAL A 176 -3.45 16.45 -0.72
N GLU A 177 -3.45 17.49 0.11
CA GLU A 177 -4.59 18.41 0.25
C GLU A 177 -5.09 19.02 -1.08
N PRO A 178 -4.23 19.59 -1.94
CA PRO A 178 -4.68 20.21 -3.18
C PRO A 178 -5.23 19.21 -4.22
N ARG A 179 -4.99 17.91 -4.01
CA ARG A 179 -5.41 16.83 -4.92
C ARG A 179 -6.71 16.15 -4.51
N LEU A 180 -7.18 16.42 -3.30
CA LEU A 180 -8.45 15.90 -2.79
C LEU A 180 -9.63 16.52 -3.52
N ARG A 181 -10.63 15.72 -3.87
CA ARG A 181 -11.86 16.12 -4.55
C ARG A 181 -13.05 15.27 -4.11
N ALA A 182 -14.24 15.71 -4.47
CA ALA A 182 -15.45 14.94 -4.24
C ALA A 182 -15.37 13.53 -4.87
N GLY A 183 -15.79 12.54 -4.11
CA GLY A 183 -15.69 11.11 -4.49
C GLY A 183 -14.44 10.40 -4.02
N ASP A 184 -13.39 11.14 -3.61
CA ASP A 184 -12.19 10.54 -3.02
C ASP A 184 -12.42 10.13 -1.56
N PHE A 185 -11.70 9.09 -1.13
CA PHE A 185 -11.55 8.72 0.28
C PHE A 185 -10.17 9.11 0.79
N CYS A 186 -10.08 9.45 2.07
CA CYS A 186 -8.82 9.71 2.74
C CYS A 186 -8.75 8.92 4.05
N LEU A 187 -7.90 7.89 4.09
CA LEU A 187 -7.71 7.02 5.25
C LEU A 187 -6.52 7.53 6.07
N LEU A 188 -6.74 7.72 7.37
CA LEU A 188 -5.74 8.23 8.29
C LEU A 188 -5.42 7.17 9.35
N GLN A 189 -4.16 6.69 9.38
CA GLN A 189 -3.66 5.80 10.42
C GLN A 189 -2.31 6.26 10.93
N PHE A 190 -2.26 6.76 12.14
CA PHE A 190 -1.08 7.18 12.88
C PHE A 190 -1.12 6.60 14.31
N GLY A 191 -0.13 6.90 15.13
CA GLY A 191 -0.08 6.54 16.53
C GLY A 191 1.23 5.90 16.98
N HIS A 192 1.86 5.06 16.12
CA HIS A 192 3.08 4.33 16.46
C HIS A 192 4.26 5.25 16.81
N ASN A 193 4.33 6.41 16.19
CA ASN A 193 5.37 7.40 16.42
C ASN A 193 4.88 8.53 17.32
N ASP A 194 3.61 8.90 17.22
CA ASP A 194 2.99 9.91 18.09
C ASP A 194 3.16 9.56 19.57
N GLN A 195 2.98 8.29 19.96
CA GLN A 195 3.14 7.85 21.35
C GLN A 195 4.54 8.08 21.93
N LYS A 196 5.56 8.34 21.09
CA LYS A 196 6.92 8.63 21.52
C LYS A 196 7.10 10.10 21.90
N LEU A 197 6.14 10.95 21.57
CA LEU A 197 6.19 12.40 21.75
C LEU A 197 5.14 12.85 22.78
N PRO A 198 5.54 13.34 23.96
CA PRO A 198 4.58 13.69 25.02
C PRO A 198 3.51 14.71 24.61
N HIS A 199 3.85 15.65 23.72
CA HIS A 199 2.91 16.64 23.23
C HIS A 199 1.87 16.08 22.23
N LEU A 200 2.10 14.87 21.69
CA LEU A 200 1.16 14.14 20.87
C LEU A 200 0.43 13.04 21.66
N ALA A 201 0.12 13.31 22.93
CA ALA A 201 -0.68 12.41 23.74
C ALA A 201 -2.02 12.06 23.06
N ALA A 202 -2.47 10.83 23.23
CA ALA A 202 -3.61 10.25 22.51
C ALA A 202 -4.89 11.12 22.57
N ARG A 203 -5.23 11.65 23.76
CA ARG A 203 -6.41 12.54 24.00
C ARG A 203 -6.04 14.02 24.02
N GLY A 204 -4.95 14.42 23.35
CA GLY A 204 -4.44 15.78 23.26
C GLY A 204 -3.99 16.08 21.83
N GLY A 205 -2.71 16.43 21.67
CA GLY A 205 -2.14 16.84 20.40
C GLY A 205 -2.41 15.88 19.23
N TYR A 206 -2.38 14.57 19.48
CA TYR A 206 -2.70 13.56 18.46
C TYR A 206 -4.13 13.72 17.88
N THR A 207 -5.15 13.74 18.74
CA THR A 207 -6.54 13.89 18.28
C THR A 207 -6.83 15.28 17.73
N GLU A 208 -6.16 16.32 18.21
CA GLU A 208 -6.29 17.68 17.67
C GLU A 208 -5.75 17.77 16.25
N ARG A 209 -4.59 17.17 15.98
CA ARG A 209 -4.01 17.09 14.64
C ARG A 209 -4.92 16.31 13.68
N LEU A 210 -5.42 15.15 14.10
CA LEU A 210 -6.39 14.38 13.31
C LEU A 210 -7.64 15.19 13.00
N ARG A 211 -8.20 15.90 13.98
CA ARG A 211 -9.37 16.79 13.78
C ARG A 211 -9.10 17.85 12.72
N GLY A 212 -7.89 18.42 12.71
CA GLY A 212 -7.46 19.37 11.68
C GLY A 212 -7.54 18.75 10.28
N TYR A 213 -6.99 17.55 10.09
CA TYR A 213 -7.07 16.82 8.81
C TYR A 213 -8.52 16.51 8.43
N LEU A 214 -9.35 16.04 9.35
CA LEU A 214 -10.78 15.73 9.05
C LEU A 214 -11.52 16.93 8.49
N ARG A 215 -11.31 18.11 9.08
CA ARG A 215 -11.93 19.35 8.61
C ARG A 215 -11.44 19.74 7.23
N ALA A 216 -10.13 19.70 6.99
CA ALA A 216 -9.52 20.05 5.72
C ALA A 216 -9.96 19.08 4.59
N ILE A 217 -10.01 17.79 4.84
CA ILE A 217 -10.49 16.77 3.88
C ILE A 217 -11.94 17.05 3.48
N ARG A 218 -12.81 17.32 4.46
CA ARG A 218 -14.22 17.66 4.21
C ARG A 218 -14.38 18.94 3.40
N THR A 219 -13.55 19.96 3.67
CA THR A 219 -13.55 21.22 2.90
C THR A 219 -13.25 20.99 1.43
N ARG A 220 -12.46 19.98 1.09
CA ARG A 220 -12.16 19.55 -0.29
C ARG A 220 -13.26 18.66 -0.90
N GLY A 221 -14.29 18.30 -0.13
CA GLY A 221 -15.38 17.42 -0.56
C GLY A 221 -15.04 15.93 -0.53
N ALA A 222 -13.85 15.56 -0.08
CA ALA A 222 -13.44 14.17 0.08
C ALA A 222 -13.99 13.56 1.39
N GLN A 223 -14.02 12.25 1.48
CA GLN A 223 -14.55 11.52 2.62
C GLN A 223 -13.42 11.04 3.54
N PRO A 224 -13.27 11.59 4.75
CA PRO A 224 -12.30 11.09 5.71
C PRO A 224 -12.78 9.77 6.33
N VAL A 225 -11.84 8.86 6.56
CA VAL A 225 -12.02 7.61 7.29
C VAL A 225 -10.85 7.45 8.26
N LEU A 226 -11.16 7.32 9.53
CA LEU A 226 -10.15 7.01 10.53
C LEU A 226 -9.88 5.51 10.55
N VAL A 227 -8.61 5.15 10.70
CA VAL A 227 -8.18 3.76 10.90
C VAL A 227 -7.41 3.70 12.22
N THR A 228 -7.83 2.81 13.13
CA THR A 228 -7.11 2.63 14.41
C THR A 228 -5.69 2.12 14.14
N PRO A 229 -4.68 2.54 14.94
CA PRO A 229 -3.30 2.12 14.71
C PRO A 229 -3.16 0.60 14.78
N LEU A 230 -2.39 0.02 13.86
CA LEU A 230 -2.16 -1.42 13.78
C LEU A 230 -1.58 -1.95 15.11
N ALA A 231 -2.18 -3.00 15.67
CA ALA A 231 -1.69 -3.60 16.91
C ALA A 231 -0.30 -4.25 16.72
N ARG A 232 0.56 -4.11 17.73
CA ARG A 232 1.90 -4.71 17.73
C ARG A 232 1.85 -6.14 18.27
N ASN A 233 2.77 -6.99 17.84
CA ASN A 233 2.92 -8.33 18.41
C ASN A 233 3.79 -8.30 19.68
N THR A 234 3.33 -7.61 20.71
CA THR A 234 4.05 -7.41 21.97
C THR A 234 3.40 -8.18 23.11
N TRP A 235 4.26 -8.78 23.95
CA TRP A 235 3.85 -9.66 25.06
C TRP A 235 4.68 -9.39 26.31
N THR A 236 4.05 -9.51 27.46
CA THR A 236 4.72 -9.46 28.76
C THR A 236 5.54 -10.72 29.00
N ALA A 237 6.43 -10.68 29.97
CA ALA A 237 7.28 -11.83 30.34
C ALA A 237 6.45 -13.05 30.80
N ASP A 238 5.29 -12.83 31.42
CA ASP A 238 4.35 -13.87 31.86
C ASP A 238 3.38 -14.33 30.76
N GLY A 239 3.61 -13.91 29.50
CA GLY A 239 2.89 -14.42 28.33
C GLY A 239 1.52 -13.78 28.06
N ARG A 240 1.19 -12.66 28.70
CA ARG A 240 0.00 -11.89 28.38
C ARG A 240 0.26 -10.91 27.24
N TYR A 241 -0.74 -10.69 26.40
CA TYR A 241 -0.66 -9.67 25.37
C TYR A 241 -0.45 -8.28 25.99
N ASN A 242 0.49 -7.51 25.46
CA ASN A 242 0.82 -6.17 25.94
C ASN A 242 0.42 -5.13 24.90
N ASP A 243 -0.74 -4.51 25.10
CA ASP A 243 -1.28 -3.53 24.17
C ASP A 243 -0.67 -2.15 24.39
N LEU A 244 0.31 -1.80 23.57
CA LEU A 244 1.02 -0.53 23.64
C LEU A 244 0.27 0.64 22.96
N LEU A 245 -0.82 0.36 22.23
CA LEU A 245 -1.53 1.36 21.44
C LEU A 245 -3.02 1.50 21.83
N ALA A 246 -3.44 0.83 22.91
CA ALA A 246 -4.82 0.85 23.39
C ALA A 246 -5.40 2.27 23.53
N GLU A 247 -4.64 3.19 24.13
CA GLU A 247 -5.11 4.57 24.34
C GLU A 247 -5.27 5.34 23.03
N TYR A 248 -4.39 5.11 22.05
CA TYR A 248 -4.46 5.74 20.73
C TYR A 248 -5.64 5.16 19.92
N ALA A 249 -5.86 3.86 19.98
CA ALA A 249 -7.02 3.23 19.35
C ALA A 249 -8.34 3.75 19.96
N ALA A 250 -8.43 3.82 21.29
CA ALA A 250 -9.59 4.37 21.98
C ALA A 250 -9.84 5.85 21.62
N ALA A 251 -8.77 6.66 21.54
CA ALA A 251 -8.87 8.06 21.17
C ALA A 251 -9.37 8.26 19.72
N VAL A 252 -8.99 7.37 18.79
CA VAL A 252 -9.53 7.36 17.41
C VAL A 252 -11.02 7.09 17.40
N PHE A 253 -11.51 6.13 18.19
CA PHE A 253 -12.96 5.87 18.33
C PHE A 253 -13.71 7.06 18.92
N ASP A 254 -13.15 7.67 19.98
CA ASP A 254 -13.76 8.85 20.60
C ASP A 254 -13.86 10.00 19.59
N LEU A 255 -12.79 10.25 18.83
CA LEU A 255 -12.77 11.27 17.78
C LEU A 255 -13.77 10.96 16.67
N GLY A 256 -13.82 9.70 16.21
CA GLY A 256 -14.77 9.28 15.18
C GLY A 256 -16.23 9.53 15.57
N ARG A 257 -16.59 9.27 16.86
CA ARG A 257 -17.92 9.59 17.38
C ARG A 257 -18.18 11.09 17.46
N GLN A 258 -17.22 11.87 17.98
CA GLN A 258 -17.32 13.32 18.10
C GLN A 258 -17.49 14.02 16.77
N GLU A 259 -16.70 13.62 15.79
CA GLU A 259 -16.65 14.22 14.46
C GLU A 259 -17.62 13.54 13.45
N GLN A 260 -18.33 12.49 13.86
CA GLN A 260 -19.19 11.70 12.98
C GLN A 260 -18.44 11.20 11.73
N VAL A 261 -17.24 10.65 11.94
CA VAL A 261 -16.38 10.07 10.91
C VAL A 261 -16.35 8.57 11.10
N PRO A 262 -16.48 7.77 10.01
CA PRO A 262 -16.31 6.33 10.08
C PRO A 262 -14.95 5.94 10.62
N VAL A 263 -14.93 4.88 11.43
CA VAL A 263 -13.70 4.28 11.98
C VAL A 263 -13.59 2.84 11.52
N ILE A 264 -12.44 2.48 10.95
CA ILE A 264 -12.07 1.09 10.66
C ILE A 264 -11.22 0.59 11.83
N ASP A 265 -11.72 -0.39 12.56
CA ASP A 265 -11.02 -0.98 13.71
C ASP A 265 -9.96 -2.01 13.28
N LEU A 266 -8.86 -1.51 12.74
CA LEU A 266 -7.72 -2.35 12.37
C LEU A 266 -6.98 -2.85 13.61
N HIS A 267 -6.94 -2.05 14.68
CA HIS A 267 -6.31 -2.43 15.96
C HIS A 267 -6.96 -3.67 16.56
N GLY A 268 -8.28 -3.62 16.75
CA GLY A 268 -9.04 -4.76 17.31
C GLY A 268 -8.90 -6.01 16.44
N TYR A 269 -9.06 -5.88 15.13
CA TYR A 269 -8.89 -7.01 14.20
C TYR A 269 -7.49 -7.64 14.28
N ALA A 270 -6.44 -6.83 14.34
CA ALA A 270 -5.06 -7.33 14.44
C ALA A 270 -4.79 -7.97 15.81
N MET A 271 -5.22 -7.32 16.90
CA MET A 271 -5.08 -7.82 18.27
C MET A 271 -5.80 -9.17 18.47
N GLU A 272 -7.05 -9.28 18.02
CA GLU A 272 -7.80 -10.55 18.06
C GLU A 272 -7.05 -11.66 17.31
N GLY A 273 -6.56 -11.39 16.11
CA GLY A 273 -5.80 -12.35 15.34
C GLY A 273 -4.48 -12.75 16.02
N ILE A 274 -3.73 -11.77 16.54
CA ILE A 274 -2.48 -12.01 17.27
C ILE A 274 -2.72 -12.87 18.51
N CYS A 275 -3.75 -12.55 19.30
CA CYS A 275 -4.10 -13.31 20.50
C CYS A 275 -4.57 -14.74 20.17
N ALA A 276 -5.37 -14.91 19.12
CA ALA A 276 -5.86 -16.22 18.68
C ALA A 276 -4.72 -17.13 18.18
N GLU A 277 -3.76 -16.60 17.45
CA GLU A 277 -2.57 -17.35 16.99
C GLU A 277 -1.55 -17.55 18.10
N GLY A 278 -1.50 -16.66 19.08
CA GLY A 278 -0.49 -16.64 20.13
C GLY A 278 0.86 -16.08 19.66
N ARG A 279 1.75 -15.84 20.62
CA ARG A 279 3.01 -15.13 20.46
C ARG A 279 3.88 -15.63 19.29
N GLU A 280 4.04 -16.96 19.21
CA GLU A 280 5.00 -17.53 18.24
C GLU A 280 4.44 -17.60 16.82
N ARG A 281 3.17 -18.03 16.68
CA ARG A 281 2.58 -18.22 15.36
C ARG A 281 2.26 -16.89 14.68
N SER A 282 1.90 -15.86 15.43
CA SER A 282 1.61 -14.52 14.88
C SER A 282 2.87 -13.80 14.34
N LYS A 283 4.08 -14.22 14.74
CA LYS A 283 5.34 -13.70 14.17
C LYS A 283 5.41 -13.81 12.64
N ARG A 284 4.73 -14.79 12.06
CA ARG A 284 4.69 -14.97 10.58
C ARG A 284 4.08 -13.80 9.81
N TRP A 285 3.37 -12.88 10.48
CA TRP A 285 2.81 -11.67 9.86
C TRP A 285 3.74 -10.46 9.93
N PHE A 286 4.81 -10.58 10.69
CA PHE A 286 5.77 -9.51 10.94
C PHE A 286 7.10 -9.80 10.29
N TYR A 287 7.86 -8.75 10.05
CA TYR A 287 9.23 -8.90 9.60
C TYR A 287 10.04 -9.68 10.65
N PRO A 288 10.95 -10.59 10.26
CA PRO A 288 11.73 -11.38 11.20
C PRO A 288 12.45 -10.54 12.25
N GLY A 289 12.14 -10.79 13.52
CA GLY A 289 12.69 -10.03 14.66
C GLY A 289 12.00 -8.71 14.97
N ASP A 290 11.00 -8.31 14.19
CA ASP A 290 10.20 -7.10 14.43
C ASP A 290 8.83 -7.46 15.04
N TYR A 291 8.29 -6.56 15.84
CA TYR A 291 6.99 -6.72 16.51
C TYR A 291 5.95 -5.68 16.07
N THR A 292 6.38 -4.75 15.22
CA THR A 292 5.59 -3.60 14.76
C THR A 292 5.34 -3.65 13.28
N HIS A 293 6.41 -3.85 12.50
CA HIS A 293 6.34 -3.78 11.05
C HIS A 293 6.00 -5.15 10.46
N THR A 294 5.03 -5.14 9.57
CA THR A 294 4.58 -6.35 8.88
C THR A 294 5.51 -6.74 7.75
N ASN A 295 5.49 -8.03 7.43
CA ASN A 295 5.94 -8.53 6.14
C ASN A 295 4.78 -8.51 5.13
N ASP A 296 5.02 -8.97 3.91
CA ASP A 296 4.01 -8.97 2.85
C ASP A 296 2.75 -9.79 3.22
N PHE A 297 2.88 -10.83 4.04
CA PHE A 297 1.75 -11.68 4.45
C PHE A 297 0.85 -10.94 5.42
N GLY A 298 1.44 -10.34 6.45
CA GLY A 298 0.70 -9.51 7.41
C GLY A 298 0.08 -8.31 6.70
N ALA A 299 0.84 -7.62 5.86
CA ALA A 299 0.35 -6.49 5.08
C ALA A 299 -0.85 -6.87 4.19
N CYS A 300 -0.81 -7.99 3.48
CA CYS A 300 -1.94 -8.48 2.69
C CYS A 300 -3.16 -8.79 3.55
N ARG A 301 -2.97 -9.41 4.73
CA ARG A 301 -4.06 -9.73 5.66
C ARG A 301 -4.78 -8.47 6.14
N PHE A 302 -4.02 -7.48 6.57
CA PHE A 302 -4.55 -6.22 7.09
C PHE A 302 -5.14 -5.35 5.98
N ALA A 303 -4.53 -5.32 4.81
CA ALA A 303 -5.08 -4.65 3.63
C ALA A 303 -6.44 -5.22 3.20
N ALA A 304 -6.59 -6.55 3.19
CA ALA A 304 -7.87 -7.19 2.87
C ALA A 304 -8.97 -6.80 3.85
N PHE A 305 -8.66 -6.74 5.15
CA PHE A 305 -9.60 -6.28 6.16
C PHE A 305 -10.02 -4.82 5.94
N VAL A 306 -9.03 -3.92 5.78
CA VAL A 306 -9.31 -2.49 5.55
C VAL A 306 -10.12 -2.29 4.27
N ALA A 307 -9.78 -2.98 3.18
CA ALA A 307 -10.52 -2.91 1.92
C ALA A 307 -11.98 -3.36 2.09
N GLY A 308 -12.21 -4.50 2.78
CA GLY A 308 -13.56 -5.00 3.06
C GLY A 308 -14.40 -3.99 3.84
N ARG A 309 -13.81 -3.36 4.86
CA ARG A 309 -14.51 -2.33 5.66
C ARG A 309 -14.77 -1.06 4.86
N LEU A 310 -13.79 -0.60 4.06
CA LEU A 310 -13.95 0.57 3.21
C LEU A 310 -15.03 0.36 2.14
N CYS A 311 -15.03 -0.81 1.47
CA CYS A 311 -16.08 -1.15 0.51
C CYS A 311 -17.47 -1.18 1.15
N ALA A 312 -17.60 -1.74 2.35
CA ALA A 312 -18.86 -1.73 3.09
C ALA A 312 -19.34 -0.32 3.43
N LEU A 313 -18.44 0.58 3.85
CA LEU A 313 -18.75 2.00 4.10
C LEU A 313 -19.26 2.72 2.85
N ALA A 314 -18.72 2.34 1.70
CA ALA A 314 -19.12 2.90 0.40
C ALA A 314 -20.34 2.20 -0.23
N GLY A 315 -20.93 1.21 0.44
CA GLY A 315 -22.04 0.42 -0.11
C GLY A 315 -21.66 -0.43 -1.34
N ARG A 316 -20.39 -0.83 -1.46
CA ARG A 316 -19.85 -1.59 -2.58
C ARG A 316 -19.38 -2.98 -2.16
N PRO A 317 -19.52 -4.01 -3.01
CA PRO A 317 -18.93 -5.31 -2.74
C PRO A 317 -17.39 -5.23 -2.81
N ALA A 318 -16.72 -5.84 -1.83
CA ALA A 318 -15.28 -6.05 -1.93
C ALA A 318 -14.97 -7.16 -2.93
N PRO A 319 -13.92 -7.04 -3.75
CA PRO A 319 -13.47 -8.11 -4.61
C PRO A 319 -13.14 -9.38 -3.82
N ALA A 320 -13.58 -10.53 -4.32
CA ALA A 320 -13.28 -11.83 -3.72
C ALA A 320 -11.83 -12.25 -4.03
N VAL A 321 -10.87 -11.56 -3.44
CA VAL A 321 -9.44 -11.86 -3.58
C VAL A 321 -8.99 -12.67 -2.38
N PRO A 322 -8.53 -13.93 -2.56
CA PRO A 322 -8.07 -14.73 -1.43
C PRO A 322 -6.79 -14.15 -0.84
N VAL A 323 -6.78 -14.02 0.49
CA VAL A 323 -5.55 -13.78 1.25
C VAL A 323 -4.85 -15.13 1.39
N ARG A 324 -3.91 -15.41 0.51
CA ARG A 324 -3.11 -16.63 0.56
C ARG A 324 -1.71 -16.27 1.03
N GLU A 325 -1.23 -17.02 2.01
CA GLU A 325 0.20 -17.06 2.27
C GLU A 325 0.86 -17.69 1.04
N PRO A 326 1.94 -17.12 0.50
CA PRO A 326 2.67 -17.75 -0.58
C PRO A 326 3.20 -19.10 -0.11
N SER A 327 2.71 -20.17 -0.72
CA SER A 327 3.23 -21.52 -0.51
C SER A 327 4.21 -21.85 -1.63
N GLY A 328 5.35 -22.44 -1.30
CA GLY A 328 6.33 -22.93 -2.26
C GLY A 328 7.63 -22.13 -2.28
N PRO A 329 8.68 -22.67 -2.91
CA PRO A 329 9.96 -22.02 -3.03
C PRO A 329 9.78 -20.72 -3.82
N MET A 330 10.33 -19.64 -3.29
CA MET A 330 10.32 -18.37 -3.98
C MET A 330 11.44 -18.36 -5.00
N LEU A 331 11.09 -17.97 -6.22
CA LEU A 331 12.10 -17.75 -7.25
C LEU A 331 13.03 -16.62 -6.78
N PRO A 332 14.34 -16.79 -6.83
CA PRO A 332 15.26 -15.72 -6.56
C PRO A 332 15.02 -14.61 -7.59
N LEU A 333 14.67 -13.43 -7.10
CA LEU A 333 14.49 -12.25 -7.93
C LEU A 333 15.83 -11.53 -8.02
N THR A 334 16.71 -12.00 -8.88
CA THR A 334 17.90 -11.26 -9.26
C THR A 334 17.56 -10.46 -10.51
N PRO A 335 17.63 -9.13 -10.50
CA PRO A 335 17.46 -8.37 -11.72
C PRO A 335 18.49 -8.87 -12.75
N PRO A 336 18.12 -9.01 -14.03
CA PRO A 336 19.11 -9.22 -15.06
C PRO A 336 20.13 -8.08 -15.04
N ALA A 337 21.40 -8.39 -15.31
CA ALA A 337 22.50 -7.43 -15.22
C ALA A 337 22.32 -6.18 -16.10
N ASP A 338 21.50 -6.28 -17.12
CA ASP A 338 21.09 -5.20 -18.03
C ASP A 338 19.81 -4.46 -17.62
N ALA A 339 19.07 -4.96 -16.63
CA ALA A 339 17.87 -4.31 -16.10
C ALA A 339 18.17 -3.31 -14.98
N ALA A 340 19.42 -3.18 -14.58
CA ALA A 340 19.88 -2.16 -13.66
C ALA A 340 20.49 -1.00 -14.45
N PRO A 341 19.72 0.00 -14.90
CA PRO A 341 20.33 1.28 -15.15
C PRO A 341 20.76 1.78 -13.77
N THR A 342 22.07 1.72 -13.50
CA THR A 342 22.71 2.50 -12.44
C THR A 342 21.98 2.53 -11.08
N GLY A 343 21.74 1.37 -10.48
CA GLY A 343 21.39 1.27 -9.05
C GLY A 343 19.91 1.37 -8.68
N GLU A 344 19.01 1.64 -9.60
CA GLU A 344 17.55 1.73 -9.33
C GLU A 344 16.83 0.48 -9.81
N THR A 345 16.39 -0.35 -8.87
CA THR A 345 15.41 -1.40 -9.15
C THR A 345 13.99 -0.77 -9.10
N PRO A 346 12.95 -1.31 -9.80
CA PRO A 346 11.57 -0.86 -9.62
C PRO A 346 11.04 -1.04 -8.19
N PHE A 347 11.80 -1.67 -7.32
CA PHE A 347 11.56 -1.72 -5.88
C PHE A 347 12.42 -0.71 -5.11
N ALA A 348 13.23 0.09 -5.79
CA ALA A 348 13.96 1.16 -5.15
C ALA A 348 12.97 2.20 -4.58
N VAL A 349 13.31 2.74 -3.44
CA VAL A 349 12.54 3.79 -2.77
C VAL A 349 12.68 5.07 -3.60
N TYR A 350 11.57 5.64 -3.97
CA TYR A 350 11.50 7.01 -4.43
C TYR A 350 11.13 7.91 -3.25
#